data_67a1ffb24519e96fb048381d7d1d291f
#
_entry.id   67a1ffb24519e96fb048381d7d1d291f
#
_cell.length_a   1.000
_cell.length_b   1.000
_cell.length_c   1.000
_cell.angle_alpha   90.00
_cell.angle_beta   90.00
_cell.angle_gamma   90.00
#
_symmetry.space_group_name_H-M   'P 1'
#
loop_
_entity.id
_entity.type
_entity.pdbx_description
1 polymer ?
#
loop_
_entity_poly.entity_id
_entity_poly.type
_entity_poly.pdbx_seq_one_letter_code
_entity_poly.pdbx_strand_id
1 'polypeptide(L)'
;MAIESARTGRRRCVAASLALVAACAAPAGVDLAGFLERRATCDHFRGEVPDPPDAERMREIEQQIAATCTGTDAQLAQLKQRYRDDPAVTKQLAAFEPKIEP
;
A
#
# COMPACT_ATOMS: atom_id res chain seq x y z
N MET A 1 -34.49 23.79 -1.86
CA MET A 1 -34.16 23.79 -1.90
C MET A 1 -33.48 23.18 -1.85
N ALA A 2 -33.39 23.28 -1.92
CA ALA A 2 -32.68 22.84 -1.90
C ALA A 2 -31.97 22.25 -1.84
N ILE A 3 -31.72 22.31 -1.83
CA ILE A 3 -30.99 21.86 -1.73
C ILE A 3 -30.52 21.15 -1.65
N GLU A 4 -30.17 21.04 -1.59
CA GLU A 4 -29.57 20.49 -1.50
C GLU A 4 -29.19 19.81 -1.81
N SER A 5 -29.60 19.93 -1.85
CA SER A 5 -29.10 19.37 -2.09
C SER A 5 -28.51 18.99 -2.48
N ALA A 6 -28.55 19.16 -2.71
CA ALA A 6 -27.85 18.99 -2.97
C ALA A 6 -27.23 18.53 -3.03
N ARG A 7 -27.20 18.59 -2.95
CA ARG A 7 -26.51 18.37 -2.77
C ARG A 7 -26.09 17.54 -2.82
N THR A 8 -26.28 17.47 -2.94
CA THR A 8 -25.79 16.90 -2.77
C THR A 8 -25.16 16.29 -3.14
N GLY A 9 -25.08 16.21 -3.35
CA GLY A 9 -24.33 15.91 -3.53
C GLY A 9 -23.57 15.42 -3.73
N ARG A 10 -23.29 15.48 -3.63
CA ARG A 10 -22.51 15.34 -3.46
C ARG A 10 -22.02 14.73 -3.21
N ARG A 11 -22.00 14.56 -2.99
CA ARG A 11 -21.45 14.22 -2.40
C ARG A 11 -21.09 13.64 -2.00
N ARG A 12 -21.00 13.53 -1.96
CA ARG A 12 -20.59 13.29 -1.28
C ARG A 12 -19.90 12.75 -0.77
N CYS A 13 -19.63 12.86 -0.75
CA CYS A 13 -18.90 12.52 -0.10
C CYS A 13 -18.82 12.73 0.69
N VAL A 14 -19.25 12.95 1.01
CA VAL A 14 -19.21 13.36 1.85
C VAL A 14 -19.46 13.13 2.59
N ALA A 15 -19.64 13.26 2.76
CA ALA A 15 -19.72 13.30 3.50
C ALA A 15 -19.98 13.14 4.20
N ALA A 16 -20.07 13.31 4.42
CA ALA A 16 -20.12 13.37 5.11
C ALA A 16 -20.01 13.07 5.88
N SER A 17 -19.80 13.20 6.03
CA SER A 17 -19.52 13.11 6.68
C SER A 17 -19.22 12.53 7.33
N LEU A 18 -18.94 12.51 7.41
CA LEU A 18 -18.51 12.08 7.85
C LEU A 18 -18.12 11.32 7.93
N ALA A 19 -17.94 11.13 7.80
CA ALA A 19 -17.60 10.69 7.69
C ALA A 19 -17.32 10.04 7.35
N LEU A 20 -17.01 10.01 7.09
CA LEU A 20 -16.79 9.65 6.56
C LEU A 20 -16.35 9.53 5.93
N VAL A 21 -15.84 9.67 5.71
CA VAL A 21 -15.58 9.67 4.90
C VAL A 21 -15.26 9.05 4.40
N ALA A 22 -15.02 8.88 4.19
CA ALA A 22 -14.75 8.43 3.64
C ALA A 22 -14.81 8.04 2.79
N ALA A 23 -15.19 7.92 2.73
CA ALA A 23 -15.33 7.46 1.75
C ALA A 23 -15.22 7.81 0.62
N CYS A 24 -15.19 8.53 0.51
CA CYS A 24 -15.00 8.90 -0.63
C CYS A 24 -13.82 8.51 -1.20
N ALA A 25 -13.35 8.10 -0.99
CA ALA A 25 -12.35 7.86 -1.37
C ALA A 25 -11.99 6.94 -2.14
N ALA A 26 -11.61 6.93 -2.42
CA ALA A 26 -11.22 6.20 -3.03
C ALA A 26 -10.77 5.24 -3.24
N PRO A 27 -10.69 5.08 -3.53
CA PRO A 27 -10.43 4.10 -3.81
C PRO A 27 -9.81 3.18 -3.91
N ALA A 28 -10.14 2.71 -3.86
CA ALA A 28 -9.71 1.42 -4.06
C ALA A 28 -8.34 1.28 -4.60
N GLY A 29 -7.65 2.32 -4.82
CA GLY A 29 -6.30 2.26 -5.33
C GLY A 29 -5.32 1.93 -4.24
N VAL A 30 -4.15 1.48 -4.64
CA VAL A 30 -3.04 1.28 -3.73
C VAL A 30 -2.57 2.64 -3.25
N ASP A 31 -2.40 2.77 -1.94
CA ASP A 31 -1.89 3.98 -1.34
C ASP A 31 -0.36 3.96 -1.35
N LEU A 32 0.25 5.00 -1.89
CA LEU A 32 1.69 5.07 -2.01
C LEU A 32 2.38 4.97 -0.64
N ALA A 33 1.93 5.76 0.32
CA ALA A 33 2.55 5.75 1.66
C ALA A 33 2.41 4.38 2.32
N GLY A 34 1.24 3.78 2.21
CA GLY A 34 1.00 2.45 2.77
C GLY A 34 1.87 1.38 2.12
N PHE A 35 2.03 1.46 0.80
CA PHE A 35 2.91 0.55 0.09
C PHE A 35 4.36 0.69 0.55
N LEU A 36 4.85 1.93 0.63
CA LEU A 36 6.24 2.17 1.01
C LEU A 36 6.53 1.60 2.40
N GLU A 37 5.62 1.81 3.33
CA GLU A 37 5.77 1.31 4.69
C GLU A 37 5.74 -0.20 4.73
N ARG A 38 4.76 -0.79 4.05
CA ARG A 38 4.59 -2.24 4.03
C ARG A 38 5.76 -2.93 3.34
N ARG A 39 6.22 -2.37 2.22
CA ARG A 39 7.34 -2.96 1.49
C ARG A 39 8.64 -2.84 2.28
N ALA A 40 8.82 -1.75 3.03
CA ALA A 40 10.01 -1.61 3.88
C ALA A 40 10.03 -2.71 4.94
N THR A 41 8.89 -3.01 5.55
CA THR A 41 8.81 -4.09 6.54
C THR A 41 9.07 -5.44 5.87
N CYS A 42 8.47 -5.64 4.70
CA CYS A 42 8.70 -6.86 3.92
C CYS A 42 10.18 -7.08 3.63
N ASP A 43 10.85 -6.04 3.14
CA ASP A 43 12.26 -6.15 2.77
C ASP A 43 13.14 -6.36 4.00
N HIS A 44 12.76 -5.77 5.13
CA HIS A 44 13.48 -6.00 6.38
C HIS A 44 13.48 -7.49 6.74
N PHE A 45 12.30 -8.12 6.73
CA PHE A 45 12.22 -9.52 7.10
C PHE A 45 12.86 -10.44 6.07
N ARG A 46 12.82 -10.08 4.78
CA ARG A 46 13.49 -10.84 3.74
C ARG A 46 14.99 -10.90 3.95
N GLY A 47 15.55 -9.86 4.59
CA GLY A 47 16.97 -9.79 4.85
C GLY A 47 17.39 -10.34 6.20
N GLU A 48 16.44 -10.74 7.03
CA GLU A 48 16.77 -11.18 8.39
C GLU A 48 17.15 -12.66 8.40
N VAL A 49 18.37 -12.96 8.87
CA VAL A 49 18.87 -14.33 8.96
C VAL A 49 19.35 -14.54 10.39
N PRO A 50 18.67 -15.40 11.17
CA PRO A 50 19.09 -15.63 12.55
C PRO A 50 20.46 -16.32 12.61
N ASP A 51 21.30 -15.83 13.51
CA ASP A 51 22.62 -16.41 13.75
C ASP A 51 22.89 -16.37 15.25
N PRO A 52 22.90 -17.53 15.93
CA PRO A 52 22.81 -18.88 15.34
C PRO A 52 21.41 -19.20 14.82
N PRO A 53 21.27 -20.20 13.96
CA PRO A 53 19.98 -20.58 13.42
C PRO A 53 18.97 -20.92 14.52
N ASP A 54 17.75 -20.42 14.35
CA ASP A 54 16.67 -20.59 15.32
C ASP A 54 15.38 -20.87 14.55
N ALA A 55 14.87 -22.10 14.69
CA ALA A 55 13.70 -22.54 13.94
C ALA A 55 12.45 -21.74 14.29
N GLU A 56 12.30 -21.37 15.55
CA GLU A 56 11.14 -20.60 15.97
C GLU A 56 11.19 -19.20 15.39
N ARG A 57 12.37 -18.58 15.45
CA ARG A 57 12.54 -17.25 14.85
C ARG A 57 12.32 -17.30 13.34
N MET A 58 12.79 -18.36 12.68
CA MET A 58 12.58 -18.51 11.25
C MET A 58 11.09 -18.57 10.90
N ARG A 59 10.30 -19.26 11.72
CA ARG A 59 8.85 -19.31 11.48
C ARG A 59 8.22 -17.93 11.62
N GLU A 60 8.65 -17.16 12.61
CA GLU A 60 8.16 -15.78 12.76
C GLU A 60 8.49 -14.94 11.52
N ILE A 61 9.74 -15.04 11.07
CA ILE A 61 10.18 -14.31 9.88
C ILE A 61 9.32 -14.69 8.68
N GLU A 62 9.11 -15.97 8.46
CA GLU A 62 8.30 -16.46 7.34
C GLU A 62 6.86 -15.96 7.42
N GLN A 63 6.30 -15.90 8.63
CA GLN A 63 4.96 -15.36 8.83
C GLN A 63 4.91 -13.87 8.49
N GLN A 64 5.93 -13.13 8.89
CA GLN A 64 6.00 -11.70 8.58
C GLN A 64 6.20 -11.46 7.09
N ILE A 65 7.00 -12.29 6.43
CA ILE A 65 7.17 -12.20 4.99
C ILE A 65 5.83 -12.44 4.30
N ALA A 66 5.12 -13.48 4.70
CA ALA A 66 3.81 -13.76 4.11
C ALA A 66 2.83 -12.61 4.34
N ALA A 67 2.84 -12.02 5.54
CA ALA A 67 1.90 -10.94 5.88
C ALA A 67 2.22 -9.63 5.18
N THR A 68 3.50 -9.31 4.99
CA THR A 68 3.89 -7.99 4.50
C THR A 68 4.29 -7.97 3.04
N CYS A 69 4.76 -9.09 2.48
CA CYS A 69 5.23 -9.14 1.10
C CYS A 69 4.13 -9.50 0.09
N THR A 70 3.12 -10.27 0.53
CA THR A 70 2.09 -10.75 -0.36
C THR A 70 1.32 -9.58 -0.99
N GLY A 71 1.27 -9.57 -2.32
CA GLY A 71 0.56 -8.53 -3.06
C GLY A 71 1.41 -7.31 -3.39
N THR A 72 2.63 -7.19 -2.85
CA THR A 72 3.44 -6.00 -3.08
C THR A 72 3.94 -5.90 -4.53
N ASP A 73 4.15 -7.04 -5.22
CA ASP A 73 4.54 -7.00 -6.63
C ASP A 73 3.47 -6.32 -7.48
N ALA A 74 2.21 -6.71 -7.30
CA ALA A 74 1.09 -6.12 -8.03
C ALA A 74 0.88 -4.66 -7.62
N GLN A 75 1.02 -4.35 -6.35
CA GLN A 75 0.89 -2.98 -5.86
C GLN A 75 1.95 -2.07 -6.47
N LEU A 76 3.19 -2.55 -6.54
CA LEU A 76 4.27 -1.78 -7.14
C LEU A 76 3.97 -1.49 -8.61
N ALA A 77 3.49 -2.49 -9.34
CA ALA A 77 3.14 -2.30 -10.76
C ALA A 77 2.04 -1.27 -10.92
N GLN A 78 1.02 -1.31 -10.07
CA GLN A 78 -0.08 -0.33 -10.11
C GLN A 78 0.41 1.07 -9.81
N LEU A 79 1.30 1.21 -8.84
CA LEU A 79 1.84 2.52 -8.47
C LEU A 79 2.71 3.09 -9.59
N LYS A 80 3.52 2.25 -10.22
CA LYS A 80 4.33 2.69 -11.35
C LYS A 80 3.44 3.20 -12.49
N GLN A 81 2.33 2.55 -12.73
CA GLN A 81 1.38 2.97 -13.75
C GLN A 81 0.72 4.29 -13.37
N ARG A 82 0.28 4.39 -12.11
CA ARG A 82 -0.43 5.59 -11.64
C ARG A 82 0.47 6.83 -11.66
N TYR A 83 1.72 6.67 -11.27
CA TYR A 83 2.64 7.79 -11.12
C TYR A 83 3.63 7.92 -12.26
N ARG A 84 3.31 7.33 -13.42
CA ARG A 84 4.24 7.32 -14.56
C ARG A 84 4.64 8.72 -15.04
N ASP A 85 3.78 9.71 -14.79
CA ASP A 85 4.06 11.09 -15.19
C ASP A 85 4.66 11.94 -14.06
N ASP A 86 4.99 11.32 -12.94
CA ASP A 86 5.61 11.98 -11.79
C ASP A 86 7.04 11.47 -11.64
N PRO A 87 8.04 12.25 -12.10
CA PRO A 87 9.44 11.77 -12.10
C PRO A 87 9.97 11.44 -10.72
N ALA A 88 9.59 12.21 -9.71
CA ALA A 88 10.08 11.98 -8.33
C ALA A 88 9.58 10.65 -7.79
N VAL A 89 8.28 10.36 -7.96
CA VAL A 89 7.70 9.12 -7.50
C VAL A 89 8.22 7.94 -8.32
N THR A 90 8.32 8.12 -9.64
CA THR A 90 8.86 7.09 -10.52
C THR A 90 10.26 6.66 -10.10
N LYS A 91 11.10 7.65 -9.77
CA LYS A 91 12.46 7.37 -9.30
C LYS A 91 12.43 6.60 -7.98
N GLN A 92 11.54 6.98 -7.08
CA GLN A 92 11.41 6.32 -5.79
C GLN A 92 10.98 4.86 -5.97
N LEU A 93 10.00 4.63 -6.85
CA LEU A 93 9.48 3.27 -7.09
C LEU A 93 10.50 2.39 -7.83
N ALA A 94 11.37 3.00 -8.64
CA ALA A 94 12.38 2.25 -9.37
C ALA A 94 13.42 1.60 -8.47
N ALA A 95 13.52 2.03 -7.21
CA ALA A 95 14.46 1.46 -6.25
C ALA A 95 14.04 0.08 -5.76
N PHE A 96 12.79 -0.31 -5.98
CA PHE A 96 12.28 -1.60 -5.50
C PHE A 96 12.39 -2.67 -6.58
N GLU A 97 12.74 -3.88 -6.16
CA GLU A 97 12.70 -5.02 -7.07
C GLU A 97 11.26 -5.26 -7.51
N PRO A 98 11.03 -5.41 -8.83
CA PRO A 98 9.66 -5.55 -9.32
C PRO A 98 8.99 -6.88 -8.98
N LYS A 99 9.76 -7.92 -8.73
CA LYS A 99 9.21 -9.25 -8.41
C LYS A 99 10.00 -9.88 -7.28
N ILE A 100 9.36 -9.95 -6.12
CA ILE A 100 9.95 -10.59 -4.94
C ILE A 100 9.11 -11.74 -4.41
N GLU A 101 7.87 -11.84 -4.85
CA GLU A 101 7.00 -12.92 -4.41
C GLU A 101 7.34 -14.19 -5.17
N PRO A 102 7.27 -15.36 -4.49
CA PRO A 102 7.59 -16.63 -5.13
C PRO A 102 6.62 -17.00 -6.24
#